data_48e3b238208eeeaef101af4b0fcd5bf2
#
_entry.id   48e3b238208eeeaef101af4b0fcd5bf2
#
_cell.length_a   1.000
_cell.length_b   1.000
_cell.length_c   1.000
_cell.angle_alpha   90.00
_cell.angle_beta   90.00
_cell.angle_gamma   90.00
#
_symmetry.space_group_name_H-M   'P 1'
#
loop_
_entity.id
_entity.type
_entity.pdbx_description
1 polymer ?
#
loop_
_entity_poly.entity_id
_entity_poly.type
_entity_poly.pdbx_seq_one_letter_code
_entity_poly.pdbx_strand_id
1 'polypeptide(L)'
;IFGKVTQITGYNVSDIEELIYLEEKTAIKINELLFAGILIASLGAVMDVGMSIASTLQEIYSRRPDLGMWELFKSGMNVGKDMMGTMSNTLILAFAGGSLNTLVFIFAYNYSYHQIINMYSIGIELMQGISASMGVILTVPFTSLAGAFFISGKASK
;
A
#
# COMPACT_ATOMS: atom_id res chain seq x y z
N ILE A 1 2.67 -13.66 -2.34
CA ILE A 1 3.51 -14.47 -1.43
C ILE A 1 2.87 -14.52 -0.04
N PHE A 2 2.55 -13.37 0.58
CA PHE A 2 1.97 -13.31 1.93
C PHE A 2 0.61 -14.03 2.04
N GLY A 3 -0.32 -13.84 1.10
CA GLY A 3 -1.65 -14.47 1.14
C GLY A 3 -1.61 -16.01 1.11
N LYS A 4 -0.59 -16.62 0.44
CA LYS A 4 -0.37 -18.07 0.47
C LYS A 4 0.23 -18.56 1.78
N VAL A 5 1.08 -17.76 2.43
CA VAL A 5 1.73 -18.12 3.70
C VAL A 5 0.76 -18.05 4.87
N THR A 6 -0.15 -17.07 4.87
CA THR A 6 -1.11 -16.85 5.95
C THR A 6 -2.41 -17.64 5.79
N GLN A 7 -2.60 -18.34 4.67
CA GLN A 7 -3.81 -19.12 4.35
C GLN A 7 -5.11 -18.31 4.47
N ILE A 8 -5.06 -17.01 4.26
CA ILE A 8 -6.24 -16.15 4.25
C ILE A 8 -6.98 -16.37 2.92
N THR A 9 -8.13 -17.00 2.99
CA THR A 9 -8.92 -17.39 1.82
C THR A 9 -9.95 -16.36 1.38
N GLY A 10 -10.23 -15.38 2.23
CA GLY A 10 -11.28 -14.37 1.96
C GLY A 10 -12.70 -14.81 2.30
N TYR A 11 -12.91 -16.09 2.64
CA TYR A 11 -14.24 -16.63 2.96
C TYR A 11 -14.81 -16.17 4.31
N ASN A 12 -14.09 -15.37 5.07
CA ASN A 12 -14.48 -14.92 6.41
C ASN A 12 -14.66 -13.40 6.51
N VAL A 13 -15.07 -12.78 5.42
CA VAL A 13 -15.46 -11.37 5.39
C VAL A 13 -16.93 -11.24 5.84
N SER A 14 -17.33 -10.10 6.34
CA SER A 14 -18.66 -9.85 6.93
C SER A 14 -19.86 -10.19 6.04
N ASP A 15 -19.68 -10.26 4.74
CA ASP A 15 -20.74 -10.54 3.76
C ASP A 15 -20.52 -11.89 3.05
N ILE A 16 -20.00 -12.86 3.80
CA ILE A 16 -19.55 -14.15 3.24
C ILE A 16 -20.68 -14.93 2.59
N GLU A 17 -21.88 -14.89 3.14
CA GLU A 17 -23.03 -15.62 2.59
C GLU A 17 -23.40 -15.12 1.19
N GLU A 18 -23.34 -13.81 0.99
CA GLU A 18 -23.56 -13.20 -0.32
C GLU A 18 -22.42 -13.52 -1.29
N LEU A 19 -21.18 -13.53 -0.81
CA LEU A 19 -20.00 -13.84 -1.62
C LEU A 19 -19.97 -15.32 -2.05
N ILE A 20 -20.35 -16.25 -1.15
CA ILE A 20 -20.46 -17.70 -1.48
C ILE A 20 -21.55 -17.92 -2.52
N TYR A 21 -22.69 -17.24 -2.41
CA TYR A 21 -23.77 -17.32 -3.38
C TYR A 21 -23.36 -16.77 -4.76
N LEU A 22 -22.51 -15.73 -4.77
CA LEU A 22 -21.94 -15.17 -5.99
C LEU A 22 -20.91 -16.10 -6.63
N GLU A 23 -20.07 -16.78 -5.83
CA GLU A 23 -19.09 -17.75 -6.34
C GLU A 23 -19.78 -18.95 -7.01
N GLU A 24 -20.91 -19.41 -6.46
CA GLU A 24 -21.69 -20.53 -7.04
C GLU A 24 -22.39 -20.14 -8.36
N LYS A 25 -22.78 -18.86 -8.53
CA LYS A 25 -23.45 -18.34 -9.72
C LYS A 25 -22.54 -17.71 -10.76
N THR A 26 -21.38 -17.23 -10.34
CA THR A 26 -20.44 -16.53 -11.21
C THR A 26 -19.07 -17.18 -11.07
N ALA A 27 -18.27 -17.15 -12.13
CA ALA A 27 -16.90 -17.67 -12.10
C ALA A 27 -15.91 -16.79 -11.28
N ILE A 28 -16.43 -15.99 -10.34
CA ILE A 28 -15.64 -15.09 -9.49
C ILE A 28 -15.10 -15.87 -8.30
N LYS A 29 -13.79 -15.93 -8.19
CA LYS A 29 -13.11 -16.55 -7.03
C LYS A 29 -12.88 -15.50 -5.95
N ILE A 30 -13.46 -15.72 -4.77
CA ILE A 30 -13.37 -14.80 -3.62
C ILE A 30 -11.92 -14.49 -3.25
N ASN A 31 -11.05 -15.49 -3.30
CA ASN A 31 -9.63 -15.32 -2.98
C ASN A 31 -8.90 -14.37 -3.96
N GLU A 32 -9.25 -14.44 -5.26
CA GLU A 32 -8.69 -13.54 -6.28
C GLU A 32 -9.23 -12.12 -6.13
N LEU A 33 -10.51 -11.97 -5.73
CA LEU A 33 -11.13 -10.68 -5.45
C LEU A 33 -10.49 -10.00 -4.24
N LEU A 34 -10.26 -10.73 -3.14
CA LEU A 34 -9.55 -10.22 -1.98
C LEU A 34 -8.15 -9.72 -2.35
N PHE A 35 -7.42 -10.51 -3.13
CA PHE A 35 -6.08 -10.15 -3.57
C PHE A 35 -6.08 -8.90 -4.46
N ALA A 36 -7.04 -8.79 -5.37
CA ALA A 36 -7.24 -7.59 -6.19
C ALA A 36 -7.53 -6.36 -5.32
N GLY A 37 -8.39 -6.49 -4.29
CA GLY A 37 -8.67 -5.41 -3.33
C GLY A 37 -7.41 -4.92 -2.62
N ILE A 38 -6.56 -5.84 -2.13
CA ILE A 38 -5.29 -5.51 -1.49
C ILE A 38 -4.35 -4.77 -2.46
N LEU A 39 -4.27 -5.23 -3.71
CA LEU A 39 -3.45 -4.57 -4.73
C LEU A 39 -3.94 -3.15 -5.03
N ILE A 40 -5.24 -2.96 -5.21
CA ILE A 40 -5.82 -1.64 -5.50
C ILE A 40 -5.58 -0.68 -4.32
N ALA A 41 -5.79 -1.15 -3.10
CA ALA A 41 -5.57 -0.33 -1.90
C ALA A 41 -4.10 0.12 -1.76
N SER A 42 -3.15 -0.77 -2.04
CA SER A 42 -1.72 -0.43 -1.99
C SER A 42 -1.26 0.42 -3.17
N LEU A 43 -1.87 0.25 -4.35
CA LEU A 43 -1.49 0.97 -5.57
C LEU A 43 -1.70 2.49 -5.43
N GLY A 44 -2.78 2.92 -4.76
CA GLY A 44 -3.03 4.34 -4.50
C GLY A 44 -1.87 5.01 -3.77
N ALA A 45 -1.45 4.42 -2.64
CA ALA A 45 -0.34 4.96 -1.84
C ALA A 45 1.00 4.94 -2.59
N VAL A 46 1.28 3.86 -3.34
CA VAL A 46 2.49 3.72 -4.18
C VAL A 46 2.52 4.78 -5.27
N MET A 47 1.38 5.03 -5.93
CA MET A 47 1.28 6.00 -7.01
C MET A 47 1.53 7.42 -6.50
N ASP A 48 0.94 7.81 -5.37
CA ASP A 48 1.10 9.14 -4.79
C ASP A 48 2.56 9.43 -4.42
N VAL A 49 3.23 8.48 -3.80
CA VAL A 49 4.66 8.60 -3.46
C VAL A 49 5.53 8.66 -4.72
N GLY A 50 5.29 7.78 -5.67
CA GLY A 50 6.02 7.75 -6.93
C GLY A 50 5.90 9.04 -7.72
N MET A 51 4.69 9.54 -7.87
CA MET A 51 4.41 10.81 -8.58
C MET A 51 5.07 12.01 -7.89
N SER A 52 4.99 12.08 -6.57
CA SER A 52 5.59 13.18 -5.79
C SER A 52 7.11 13.20 -5.90
N ILE A 53 7.76 12.04 -5.82
CA ILE A 53 9.22 11.94 -6.01
C ILE A 53 9.62 12.32 -7.44
N ALA A 54 8.93 11.77 -8.44
CA ALA A 54 9.23 12.06 -9.84
C ALA A 54 9.06 13.55 -10.18
N SER A 55 7.97 14.17 -9.72
CA SER A 55 7.71 15.58 -9.89
C SER A 55 8.77 16.46 -9.23
N THR A 56 9.17 16.11 -8.00
CA THR A 56 10.22 16.84 -7.28
C THR A 56 11.57 16.73 -7.96
N LEU A 57 11.94 15.55 -8.44
CA LEU A 57 13.19 15.34 -9.18
C LEU A 57 13.21 16.14 -10.48
N GLN A 58 12.09 16.20 -11.18
CA GLN A 58 11.95 17.02 -12.39
C GLN A 58 12.11 18.50 -12.10
N GLU A 59 11.52 19.00 -11.01
CA GLU A 59 11.64 20.39 -10.58
C GLU A 59 13.08 20.74 -10.17
N ILE A 60 13.74 19.89 -9.40
CA ILE A 60 15.14 20.08 -9.01
C ILE A 60 16.03 20.17 -10.26
N TYR A 61 15.86 19.26 -11.20
CA TYR A 61 16.64 19.22 -12.42
C TYR A 61 16.39 20.42 -13.34
N SER A 62 15.15 20.92 -13.42
CA SER A 62 14.82 22.11 -14.21
C SER A 62 15.53 23.36 -13.72
N ARG A 63 15.80 23.46 -12.41
CA ARG A 63 16.52 24.59 -11.79
C ARG A 63 18.05 24.40 -11.78
N ARG A 64 18.50 23.16 -11.76
CA ARG A 64 19.92 22.82 -11.73
C ARG A 64 20.22 21.63 -12.65
N PRO A 65 20.35 21.90 -13.95
CA PRO A 65 20.65 20.86 -14.96
C PRO A 65 22.06 20.27 -14.84
N ASP A 66 22.93 20.90 -14.06
CA ASP A 66 24.32 20.49 -13.78
C ASP A 66 24.43 19.33 -12.79
N LEU A 67 23.30 18.93 -12.15
CA LEU A 67 23.31 17.84 -11.17
C LEU A 67 23.56 16.48 -11.83
N GLY A 68 24.52 15.74 -11.26
CA GLY A 68 24.79 14.37 -11.66
C GLY A 68 23.68 13.39 -11.24
N MET A 69 23.63 12.25 -11.92
CA MET A 69 22.65 11.18 -11.65
C MET A 69 22.61 10.78 -10.16
N TRP A 70 23.78 10.69 -9.53
CA TRP A 70 23.89 10.26 -8.13
C TRP A 70 23.35 11.32 -7.14
N GLU A 71 23.55 12.58 -7.44
CA GLU A 71 23.01 13.67 -6.62
C GLU A 71 21.49 13.76 -6.75
N LEU A 72 20.95 13.57 -7.97
CA LEU A 72 19.53 13.45 -8.20
C LEU A 72 18.93 12.26 -7.44
N PHE A 73 19.54 11.10 -7.53
CA PHE A 73 19.11 9.91 -6.78
C PHE A 73 19.07 10.18 -5.27
N LYS A 74 20.14 10.78 -4.72
CA LYS A 74 20.20 11.13 -3.29
C LYS A 74 19.11 12.13 -2.89
N SER A 75 18.82 13.11 -3.75
CA SER A 75 17.72 14.06 -3.55
C SER A 75 16.36 13.35 -3.54
N GLY A 76 16.10 12.44 -4.48
CA GLY A 76 14.90 11.63 -4.52
C GLY A 76 14.74 10.75 -3.27
N MET A 77 15.82 10.14 -2.80
CA MET A 77 15.82 9.36 -1.55
C MET A 77 15.50 10.21 -0.32
N ASN A 78 16.00 11.45 -0.25
CA ASN A 78 15.69 12.34 0.87
C ASN A 78 14.22 12.74 0.87
N VAL A 79 13.69 13.20 -0.28
CA VAL A 79 12.27 13.51 -0.44
C VAL A 79 11.40 12.30 -0.13
N GLY A 80 11.77 11.13 -0.62
CA GLY A 80 11.04 9.89 -0.37
C GLY A 80 10.99 9.51 1.11
N LYS A 81 12.04 9.77 1.89
CA LYS A 81 12.04 9.54 3.35
C LYS A 81 11.03 10.43 4.06
N ASP A 82 10.96 11.70 3.69
CA ASP A 82 9.99 12.63 4.26
C ASP A 82 8.56 12.22 3.89
N MET A 83 8.34 11.82 2.64
CA MET A 83 7.06 11.31 2.16
C MET A 83 6.64 10.02 2.89
N MET A 84 7.55 9.07 3.11
CA MET A 84 7.25 7.84 3.86
C MET A 84 6.72 8.15 5.26
N GLY A 85 7.32 9.10 5.98
CA GLY A 85 6.86 9.50 7.31
C GLY A 85 5.43 10.03 7.30
N THR A 86 5.10 10.91 6.37
CA THR A 86 3.76 11.49 6.23
C THR A 86 2.73 10.43 5.80
N MET A 87 3.06 9.63 4.78
CA MET A 87 2.16 8.61 4.24
C MET A 87 1.89 7.48 5.22
N SER A 88 2.87 7.08 6.04
CA SER A 88 2.65 6.07 7.09
C SER A 88 1.57 6.50 8.07
N ASN A 89 1.58 7.75 8.51
CA ASN A 89 0.54 8.28 9.40
C ASN A 89 -0.84 8.27 8.73
N THR A 90 -0.91 8.66 7.46
CA THR A 90 -2.16 8.65 6.70
C THR A 90 -2.71 7.23 6.51
N LEU A 91 -1.83 6.27 6.23
CA LEU A 91 -2.22 4.85 6.12
C LEU A 91 -2.77 4.30 7.43
N ILE A 92 -2.11 4.59 8.57
CA ILE A 92 -2.60 4.17 9.89
C ILE A 92 -4.00 4.73 10.15
N LEU A 93 -4.22 6.02 9.87
CA LEU A 93 -5.53 6.65 10.04
C LEU A 93 -6.59 6.07 9.10
N ALA A 94 -6.24 5.80 7.85
CA ALA A 94 -7.15 5.21 6.86
C ALA A 94 -7.58 3.80 7.28
N PHE A 95 -6.64 2.95 7.72
CA PHE A 95 -6.97 1.60 8.20
C PHE A 95 -7.76 1.64 9.51
N ALA A 96 -7.37 2.48 10.47
CA ALA A 96 -8.13 2.66 11.71
C ALA A 96 -9.56 3.14 11.44
N GLY A 97 -9.75 4.07 10.49
CA GLY A 97 -11.06 4.55 10.06
C GLY A 97 -11.89 3.47 9.37
N GLY A 98 -11.29 2.68 8.47
CA GLY A 98 -11.94 1.55 7.81
C GLY A 98 -12.38 0.45 8.77
N SER A 99 -11.58 0.20 9.80
CA SER A 99 -11.86 -0.82 10.81
C SER A 99 -12.80 -0.36 11.95
N LEU A 100 -13.33 0.86 11.93
CA LEU A 100 -14.17 1.38 13.00
C LEU A 100 -15.37 0.48 13.30
N ASN A 101 -16.07 -0.03 12.30
CA ASN A 101 -17.18 -0.96 12.46
C ASN A 101 -16.75 -2.21 13.24
N THR A 102 -15.64 -2.81 12.86
CA THR A 102 -15.08 -4.00 13.52
C THR A 102 -14.74 -3.69 14.98
N LEU A 103 -14.15 -2.51 15.25
CA LEU A 103 -13.81 -2.08 16.61
C LEU A 103 -15.07 -1.88 17.49
N VAL A 104 -16.14 -1.31 16.93
CA VAL A 104 -17.43 -1.15 17.64
C VAL A 104 -18.02 -2.51 17.99
N PHE A 105 -18.00 -3.49 17.08
CA PHE A 105 -18.47 -4.84 17.36
C PHE A 105 -17.63 -5.53 18.43
N ILE A 106 -16.30 -5.42 18.37
CA ILE A 106 -15.40 -5.96 19.38
C ILE A 106 -15.72 -5.43 20.76
N PHE A 107 -15.97 -4.13 20.86
CA PHE A 107 -16.32 -3.48 22.12
C PHE A 107 -17.72 -3.88 22.61
N ALA A 108 -18.73 -3.87 21.72
CA ALA A 108 -20.11 -4.16 22.05
C ALA A 108 -20.33 -5.61 22.52
N TYR A 109 -19.61 -6.56 21.92
CA TYR A 109 -19.73 -7.98 22.24
C TYR A 109 -18.69 -8.46 23.27
N ASN A 110 -17.85 -7.58 23.82
CA ASN A 110 -16.84 -7.90 24.82
C ASN A 110 -15.95 -9.08 24.42
N TYR A 111 -15.46 -9.07 23.16
CA TYR A 111 -14.55 -10.13 22.69
C TYR A 111 -13.28 -10.19 23.52
N SER A 112 -12.87 -11.42 23.88
CA SER A 112 -11.60 -11.63 24.58
C SER A 112 -10.41 -11.39 23.63
N TYR A 113 -9.25 -11.06 24.20
CA TYR A 113 -8.03 -10.81 23.43
C TYR A 113 -7.70 -11.98 22.47
N HIS A 114 -7.88 -13.23 22.91
CA HIS A 114 -7.66 -14.40 22.06
C HIS A 114 -8.63 -14.48 20.88
N GLN A 115 -9.86 -14.05 21.05
CA GLN A 115 -10.84 -14.01 19.96
C GLN A 115 -10.47 -12.93 18.96
N ILE A 116 -10.06 -11.75 19.43
CA ILE A 116 -9.68 -10.61 18.58
C ILE A 116 -8.51 -10.98 17.65
N ILE A 117 -7.44 -11.57 18.20
CA ILE A 117 -6.26 -11.95 17.40
C ILE A 117 -6.60 -13.02 16.36
N ASN A 118 -7.56 -13.88 16.63
CA ASN A 118 -7.99 -14.95 15.73
C ASN A 118 -9.11 -14.51 14.76
N MET A 119 -9.54 -13.25 14.79
CA MET A 119 -10.52 -12.74 13.82
C MET A 119 -9.89 -12.57 12.45
N TYR A 120 -10.49 -13.21 11.45
CA TYR A 120 -10.01 -13.09 10.06
C TYR A 120 -10.05 -11.65 9.52
N SER A 121 -11.05 -10.85 9.92
CA SER A 121 -11.17 -9.45 9.54
C SER A 121 -9.93 -8.65 9.94
N ILE A 122 -9.45 -8.84 11.18
CA ILE A 122 -8.23 -8.20 11.68
C ILE A 122 -7.00 -8.68 10.92
N GLY A 123 -6.92 -9.99 10.61
CA GLY A 123 -5.83 -10.55 9.82
C GLY A 123 -5.76 -9.93 8.41
N ILE A 124 -6.89 -9.72 7.76
CA ILE A 124 -6.99 -9.07 6.44
C ILE A 124 -6.53 -7.62 6.51
N GLU A 125 -7.01 -6.85 7.49
CA GLU A 125 -6.63 -5.46 7.70
C GLU A 125 -5.11 -5.31 7.94
N LEU A 126 -4.55 -6.16 8.79
CA LEU A 126 -3.10 -6.18 9.04
C LEU A 126 -2.31 -6.50 7.76
N MET A 127 -2.78 -7.47 6.97
CA MET A 127 -2.15 -7.81 5.68
C MET A 127 -2.18 -6.64 4.70
N GLN A 128 -3.31 -5.94 4.59
CA GLN A 128 -3.43 -4.75 3.74
C GLN A 128 -2.46 -3.66 4.18
N GLY A 129 -2.41 -3.37 5.48
CA GLY A 129 -1.51 -2.37 6.05
C GLY A 129 -0.04 -2.66 5.81
N ILE A 130 0.38 -3.90 6.06
CA ILE A 130 1.76 -4.34 5.83
C ILE A 130 2.11 -4.29 4.34
N SER A 131 1.23 -4.80 3.46
CA SER A 131 1.47 -4.82 2.02
C SER A 131 1.59 -3.40 1.44
N ALA A 132 0.69 -2.49 1.85
CA ALA A 132 0.72 -1.09 1.43
C ALA A 132 2.00 -0.38 1.91
N SER A 133 2.39 -0.59 3.18
CA SER A 133 3.60 -0.01 3.74
C SER A 133 4.86 -0.50 3.02
N MET A 134 4.96 -1.79 2.73
CA MET A 134 6.06 -2.35 1.94
C MET A 134 6.09 -1.78 0.52
N GLY A 135 4.93 -1.60 -0.11
CA GLY A 135 4.79 -0.97 -1.41
C GLY A 135 5.36 0.46 -1.42
N VAL A 136 4.98 1.27 -0.44
CA VAL A 136 5.48 2.65 -0.28
C VAL A 136 7.00 2.67 -0.08
N ILE A 137 7.52 1.85 0.83
CA ILE A 137 8.97 1.79 1.12
C ILE A 137 9.78 1.42 -0.12
N LEU A 138 9.32 0.42 -0.90
CA LEU A 138 10.00 -0.01 -2.10
C LEU A 138 9.88 1.00 -3.25
N THR A 139 8.79 1.74 -3.32
CA THR A 139 8.58 2.76 -4.36
C THR A 139 9.64 3.86 -4.30
N VAL A 140 10.06 4.27 -3.10
CA VAL A 140 11.04 5.35 -2.93
C VAL A 140 12.35 5.09 -3.67
N PRO A 141 13.09 3.99 -3.43
CA PRO A 141 14.34 3.73 -4.13
C PRO A 141 14.14 3.49 -5.62
N PHE A 142 13.07 2.77 -6.02
CA PHE A 142 12.81 2.50 -7.43
C PHE A 142 12.48 3.76 -8.21
N THR A 143 11.62 4.62 -7.71
CA THR A 143 11.26 5.87 -8.38
C THR A 143 12.41 6.86 -8.39
N SER A 144 13.18 6.94 -7.30
CA SER A 144 14.37 7.81 -7.24
C SER A 144 15.43 7.38 -8.24
N LEU A 145 15.67 6.07 -8.38
CA LEU A 145 16.62 5.52 -9.34
C LEU A 145 16.16 5.74 -10.78
N ALA A 146 14.91 5.38 -11.07
CA ALA A 146 14.32 5.56 -12.40
C ALA A 146 14.29 7.03 -12.80
N GLY A 147 13.82 7.91 -11.89
CA GLY A 147 13.79 9.36 -12.12
C GLY A 147 15.17 9.94 -12.39
N ALA A 148 16.17 9.58 -11.58
CA ALA A 148 17.55 10.02 -11.80
C ALA A 148 18.11 9.55 -13.14
N PHE A 149 17.84 8.30 -13.52
CA PHE A 149 18.30 7.74 -14.78
C PHE A 149 17.64 8.40 -16.00
N PHE A 150 16.31 8.52 -16.01
CA PHE A 150 15.59 9.09 -17.15
C PHE A 150 15.80 10.60 -17.32
N ILE A 151 15.88 11.33 -16.20
CA ILE A 151 16.06 12.77 -16.23
C ILE A 151 17.50 13.13 -16.63
N SER A 152 18.50 12.51 -16.01
CA SER A 152 19.91 12.74 -16.34
C SER A 152 20.29 12.22 -17.73
N GLY A 153 19.73 11.09 -18.18
CA GLY A 153 19.97 10.54 -19.50
C GLY A 153 19.43 11.38 -20.66
N LYS A 154 18.46 12.25 -20.41
CA LYS A 154 17.91 13.18 -21.41
C LYS A 154 18.83 14.40 -21.69
N ALA A 155 19.75 14.68 -20.79
CA ALA A 155 20.71 15.78 -20.96
C ALA A 155 21.94 15.39 -21.78
N SER A 156 22.17 14.08 -22.01
CA SER A 156 23.29 13.56 -22.80
C SER A 156 23.00 13.46 -24.31
N LYS A 157 21.85 13.95 -24.75
CA LYS A 157 21.49 14.11 -26.17
C LYS A 157 21.28 15.57 -26.52
#